data_9a0bb676e8011f55a1c46c5d3e1b5368
#
_entry.id   9a0bb676e8011f55a1c46c5d3e1b5368
#
_cell.length_a   1.000
_cell.length_b   1.000
_cell.length_c   1.000
_cell.angle_alpha   90.00
_cell.angle_beta   90.00
_cell.angle_gamma   90.00
#
_symmetry.space_group_name_H-M   'P 1'
#
loop_
_entity.id
_entity.type
_entity.pdbx_description
1 polymer ?
#
loop_
_entity_poly.entity_id
_entity_poly.type
_entity_poly.pdbx_seq_one_letter_code
_entity_poly.pdbx_strand_id
1 'polypeptide(L)'
;MRIFSSSGNDNTINKIAEYTNSQNSISTADLKSLSSEQIDIENYLSNYDILYSRKSGDIGDSDKNYNYQITMEKFGQLLLAIKKGEPDKSSNHKQYIFSKYYDDLFLNGFDVSESLEIINKYKNSIAAYYNRPDVVFMEQKIYYLVYMISKYPSCNVDILINILEEEISSFREGDKSLSDARKMIQVRFREGLEFSLKQKMASLG
;
A
#
# COMPACT_ATOMS: atom_id res chain seq x y z
N MET A 1 7.08 37.41 3.85
CA MET A 1 5.83 38.14 3.56
C MET A 1 6.10 39.06 2.38
N ARG A 2 5.52 38.78 1.20
CA ARG A 2 5.66 39.67 0.03
C ARG A 2 4.39 40.51 -0.07
N ILE A 3 4.51 41.81 0.07
CA ILE A 3 3.38 42.74 -0.08
C ILE A 3 3.43 43.25 -1.53
N PHE A 4 2.39 42.99 -2.30
CA PHE A 4 2.20 43.60 -3.60
C PHE A 4 1.17 44.71 -3.47
N SER A 5 1.57 45.96 -3.77
CA SER A 5 0.63 47.07 -3.95
C SER A 5 0.37 47.22 -5.45
N SER A 6 -0.87 47.04 -5.91
CA SER A 6 -1.26 47.39 -7.27
C SER A 6 -2.38 48.41 -7.23
N SER A 7 -2.15 49.54 -7.84
CA SER A 7 -3.19 50.50 -8.21
C SER A 7 -3.71 50.16 -9.61
N GLY A 8 -4.83 49.47 -9.68
CA GLY A 8 -5.59 49.34 -10.92
C GLY A 8 -5.58 47.98 -11.61
N ASN A 9 -6.72 47.38 -11.59
CA ASN A 9 -7.34 46.35 -12.40
C ASN A 9 -7.71 45.09 -11.64
N ASP A 10 -9.01 44.93 -11.37
CA ASP A 10 -9.62 43.71 -10.78
C ASP A 10 -9.24 42.42 -11.50
N ASN A 11 -8.89 42.49 -12.79
CA ASN A 11 -8.45 41.34 -13.58
C ASN A 11 -7.08 40.79 -13.17
N THR A 12 -6.20 41.63 -12.61
CA THR A 12 -4.87 41.21 -12.16
C THR A 12 -4.93 40.55 -10.79
N ILE A 13 -5.81 41.02 -9.92
CA ILE A 13 -6.03 40.46 -8.58
C ILE A 13 -6.71 39.09 -8.72
N ASN A 14 -7.70 38.96 -9.62
CA ASN A 14 -8.35 37.68 -9.89
C ASN A 14 -7.39 36.66 -10.51
N LYS A 15 -6.52 37.06 -11.43
CA LYS A 15 -5.46 36.19 -11.97
C LYS A 15 -4.42 35.79 -10.92
N ILE A 16 -4.03 36.69 -10.02
CA ILE A 16 -3.14 36.35 -8.91
C ILE A 16 -3.83 35.40 -7.95
N ALA A 17 -5.12 35.55 -7.67
CA ALA A 17 -5.92 34.64 -6.85
C ALA A 17 -6.09 33.28 -7.54
N GLU A 18 -6.31 33.23 -8.86
CA GLU A 18 -6.31 31.99 -9.64
C GLU A 18 -4.96 31.30 -9.64
N TYR A 19 -3.85 32.04 -9.83
CA TYR A 19 -2.49 31.48 -9.78
C TYR A 19 -2.07 31.04 -8.37
N THR A 20 -2.55 31.69 -7.31
CA THR A 20 -2.28 31.25 -5.93
C THR A 20 -3.17 30.11 -5.49
N ASN A 21 -4.39 29.99 -6.00
CA ASN A 21 -5.26 28.83 -5.80
C ASN A 21 -4.92 27.62 -6.69
N SER A 22 -4.18 27.84 -7.78
CA SER A 22 -3.65 26.76 -8.63
C SER A 22 -2.28 26.22 -8.16
N GLN A 23 -1.72 26.74 -7.08
CA GLN A 23 -0.62 26.06 -6.40
C GLN A 23 -1.21 24.77 -5.83
N ASN A 24 -0.85 23.66 -6.46
CA ASN A 24 -1.19 22.32 -6.02
C ASN A 24 -1.03 22.26 -4.49
N SER A 25 -2.13 22.02 -3.79
CA SER A 25 -2.08 21.85 -2.35
C SER A 25 -1.09 20.72 -2.08
N ILE A 26 0.02 21.05 -1.39
CA ILE A 26 1.03 20.04 -1.01
C ILE A 26 0.30 18.96 -0.22
N SER A 27 0.27 17.75 -0.74
CA SER A 27 -0.38 16.63 -0.08
C SER A 27 0.39 16.21 1.17
N THR A 28 -0.28 15.56 2.11
CA THR A 28 0.41 15.00 3.29
C THR A 28 1.49 14.00 2.87
N ALA A 29 1.28 13.25 1.79
CA ALA A 29 2.27 12.36 1.22
C ALA A 29 3.51 13.11 0.71
N ASP A 30 3.33 14.25 0.04
CA ASP A 30 4.46 15.08 -0.43
C ASP A 30 5.30 15.61 0.75
N LEU A 31 4.64 16.02 1.84
CA LEU A 31 5.36 16.46 3.05
C LEU A 31 6.14 15.30 3.67
N LYS A 32 5.52 14.13 3.81
CA LYS A 32 6.16 12.94 4.37
C LYS A 32 7.27 12.38 3.49
N SER A 33 7.23 12.62 2.17
CA SER A 33 8.30 12.18 1.25
C SER A 33 9.69 12.78 1.59
N LEU A 34 9.74 13.85 2.37
CA LEU A 34 10.96 14.53 2.78
C LEU A 34 11.45 14.12 4.18
N SER A 35 10.72 13.25 4.87
CA SER A 35 11.09 12.80 6.21
C SER A 35 12.30 11.84 6.19
N SER A 36 13.05 11.80 7.29
CA SER A 36 14.23 10.95 7.43
C SER A 36 13.94 9.48 7.18
N GLU A 37 12.80 8.99 7.68
CA GLU A 37 12.41 7.59 7.56
C GLU A 37 12.24 7.16 6.09
N GLN A 38 11.65 8.04 5.27
CA GLN A 38 11.47 7.76 3.84
C GLN A 38 12.80 7.81 3.08
N ILE A 39 13.71 8.69 3.49
CA ILE A 39 15.07 8.79 2.94
C ILE A 39 15.88 7.56 3.32
N ASP A 40 15.76 7.08 4.56
CA ASP A 40 16.47 5.89 5.04
C ASP A 40 15.99 4.62 4.30
N ILE A 41 14.68 4.48 4.05
CA ILE A 41 14.14 3.38 3.23
C ILE A 41 14.68 3.45 1.81
N GLU A 42 14.71 4.61 1.18
CA GLU A 42 15.26 4.81 -0.17
C GLU A 42 16.73 4.42 -0.23
N ASN A 43 17.55 4.92 0.69
CA ASN A 43 18.97 4.61 0.77
C ASN A 43 19.21 3.11 0.99
N TYR A 44 18.46 2.50 1.90
CA TYR A 44 18.57 1.07 2.16
C TYR A 44 18.24 0.23 0.92
N LEU A 45 17.10 0.49 0.28
CA LEU A 45 16.62 -0.27 -0.88
C LEU A 45 17.50 -0.05 -2.12
N SER A 46 18.11 1.13 -2.26
CA SER A 46 19.07 1.44 -3.33
C SER A 46 20.30 0.52 -3.31
N ASN A 47 20.69 -0.05 -2.17
CA ASN A 47 21.78 -1.04 -2.07
C ASN A 47 21.39 -2.41 -2.66
N TYR A 48 20.11 -2.63 -2.94
CA TYR A 48 19.56 -3.86 -3.52
C TYR A 48 18.98 -3.63 -4.93
N ASP A 49 19.41 -2.56 -5.60
CA ASP A 49 18.94 -2.17 -6.93
C ASP A 49 17.41 -1.99 -7.01
N ILE A 50 16.80 -1.52 -5.93
CA ILE A 50 15.37 -1.22 -5.84
C ILE A 50 15.18 0.30 -5.78
N LEU A 51 14.48 0.84 -6.77
CA LEU A 51 14.06 2.24 -6.76
C LEU A 51 12.83 2.41 -5.84
N TYR A 52 13.02 3.15 -4.76
CA TYR A 52 11.93 3.59 -3.90
C TYR A 52 11.52 5.01 -4.29
N SER A 53 10.44 5.10 -5.09
CA SER A 53 9.96 6.41 -5.58
C SER A 53 9.15 7.12 -4.51
N ARG A 54 9.73 8.19 -3.96
CA ARG A 54 9.06 9.03 -2.94
C ARG A 54 8.09 10.05 -3.54
N LYS A 55 8.27 10.36 -4.82
CA LYS A 55 7.43 11.30 -5.58
C LYS A 55 7.07 10.73 -6.95
N SER A 56 5.98 11.24 -7.51
CA SER A 56 5.62 10.91 -8.90
C SER A 56 6.71 11.39 -9.86
N GLY A 57 7.11 10.52 -10.79
CA GLY A 57 8.17 10.82 -11.76
C GLY A 57 9.59 10.72 -11.23
N ASP A 58 9.78 10.23 -10.01
CA ASP A 58 11.10 9.94 -9.45
C ASP A 58 11.76 8.81 -10.25
N ILE A 59 12.93 9.10 -10.81
CA ILE A 59 13.72 8.14 -11.61
C ILE A 59 14.94 7.60 -10.83
N GLY A 60 15.11 8.07 -9.59
CA GLY A 60 16.26 7.73 -8.77
C GLY A 60 17.58 8.32 -9.27
N ASP A 61 18.68 7.67 -8.90
CA ASP A 61 20.03 8.03 -9.35
C ASP A 61 20.21 7.58 -10.80
N SER A 62 20.53 8.53 -11.69
CA SER A 62 20.71 8.26 -13.14
C SER A 62 21.88 7.31 -13.44
N ASP A 63 22.83 7.18 -12.52
CA ASP A 63 24.01 6.33 -12.68
C ASP A 63 23.76 4.90 -12.16
N LYS A 64 22.58 4.63 -11.57
CA LYS A 64 22.18 3.32 -11.08
C LYS A 64 21.18 2.62 -12.00
N ASN A 65 21.37 1.32 -12.13
CA ASN A 65 20.45 0.44 -12.83
C ASN A 65 19.55 -0.27 -11.82
N TYR A 66 18.29 0.16 -11.73
CA TYR A 66 17.33 -0.45 -10.82
C TYR A 66 16.61 -1.63 -11.46
N ASN A 67 16.62 -2.77 -10.78
CA ASN A 67 15.96 -4.00 -11.24
C ASN A 67 14.47 -4.04 -10.84
N TYR A 68 14.06 -3.20 -9.90
CA TYR A 68 12.69 -3.14 -9.40
C TYR A 68 12.36 -1.73 -8.93
N GLN A 69 11.08 -1.36 -9.04
CA GLN A 69 10.58 -0.08 -8.57
C GLN A 69 9.35 -0.28 -7.68
N ILE A 70 9.30 0.45 -6.57
CA ILE A 70 8.14 0.53 -5.70
C ILE A 70 7.91 1.99 -5.27
N THR A 71 6.66 2.42 -5.26
CA THR A 71 6.33 3.76 -4.76
C THR A 71 6.18 3.77 -3.24
N MET A 72 6.45 4.92 -2.62
CA MET A 72 6.21 5.17 -1.21
C MET A 72 4.76 4.83 -0.80
N GLU A 73 3.78 5.15 -1.66
CA GLU A 73 2.38 4.81 -1.43
C GLU A 73 2.16 3.29 -1.40
N LYS A 74 2.68 2.56 -2.40
CA LYS A 74 2.56 1.10 -2.46
C LYS A 74 3.19 0.45 -1.24
N PHE A 75 4.37 0.89 -0.85
CA PHE A 75 5.06 0.37 0.32
C PHE A 75 4.25 0.61 1.61
N GLY A 76 3.69 1.82 1.77
CA GLY A 76 2.79 2.14 2.89
C GLY A 76 1.52 1.27 2.93
N GLN A 77 0.96 0.91 1.75
CA GLN A 77 -0.17 -0.03 1.65
C GLN A 77 0.21 -1.44 2.13
N LEU A 78 1.43 -1.90 1.82
CA LEU A 78 1.94 -3.19 2.30
C LEU A 78 2.16 -3.17 3.81
N LEU A 79 2.72 -2.09 4.36
CA LEU A 79 2.87 -1.92 5.80
C LEU A 79 1.51 -1.92 6.51
N LEU A 80 0.49 -1.27 5.93
CA LEU A 80 -0.85 -1.26 6.50
C LEU A 80 -1.44 -2.68 6.57
N ALA A 81 -1.25 -3.47 5.50
CA ALA A 81 -1.68 -4.87 5.50
C ALA A 81 -0.95 -5.71 6.55
N ILE A 82 0.38 -5.57 6.67
CA ILE A 82 1.23 -6.43 7.51
C ILE A 82 1.25 -5.96 8.97
N LYS A 83 1.63 -4.70 9.21
CA LYS A 83 1.87 -4.17 10.56
C LYS A 83 0.57 -3.89 11.32
N LYS A 84 -0.45 -3.38 10.64
CA LYS A 84 -1.77 -3.12 11.24
C LYS A 84 -2.73 -4.30 11.11
N GLY A 85 -2.43 -5.29 10.25
CA GLY A 85 -3.34 -6.39 9.96
C GLY A 85 -4.64 -5.93 9.29
N GLU A 86 -4.58 -4.87 8.49
CA GLU A 86 -5.73 -4.24 7.85
C GLU A 86 -5.64 -4.28 6.31
N PRO A 87 -5.55 -5.49 5.68
CA PRO A 87 -5.49 -5.61 4.22
C PRO A 87 -6.74 -5.08 3.53
N ASP A 88 -7.90 -5.09 4.20
CA ASP A 88 -9.16 -4.49 3.75
C ASP A 88 -9.04 -2.98 3.50
N LYS A 89 -8.18 -2.28 4.24
CA LYS A 89 -7.97 -0.84 4.11
C LYS A 89 -6.83 -0.46 3.15
N SER A 90 -5.97 -1.39 2.78
CA SER A 90 -4.75 -1.11 2.01
C SER A 90 -5.04 -0.47 0.65
N SER A 91 -6.15 -0.83 -0.01
CA SER A 91 -6.51 -0.27 -1.32
C SER A 91 -7.36 1.02 -1.24
N ASN A 92 -8.22 1.17 -0.22
CA ASN A 92 -9.25 2.22 -0.18
C ASN A 92 -9.01 3.31 0.86
N HIS A 93 -7.99 3.18 1.74
CA HIS A 93 -7.65 4.17 2.76
C HIS A 93 -6.25 4.78 2.58
N LYS A 94 -5.76 4.88 1.35
CA LYS A 94 -4.43 5.40 1.00
C LYS A 94 -4.12 6.77 1.63
N GLN A 95 -5.10 7.66 1.67
CA GLN A 95 -4.95 9.01 2.24
C GLN A 95 -4.60 9.01 3.74
N TYR A 96 -4.89 7.92 4.46
CA TYR A 96 -4.58 7.83 5.88
C TYR A 96 -3.19 7.27 6.18
N ILE A 97 -2.50 6.68 5.20
CA ILE A 97 -1.16 6.11 5.36
C ILE A 97 -0.17 7.18 5.78
N PHE A 98 -0.21 8.36 5.12
CA PHE A 98 0.71 9.47 5.38
C PHE A 98 0.17 10.50 6.36
N SER A 99 -0.96 10.22 7.00
CA SER A 99 -1.55 11.06 8.04
C SER A 99 -1.77 10.24 9.32
N LYS A 100 -2.94 9.67 9.47
CA LYS A 100 -3.38 8.97 10.69
C LYS A 100 -2.52 7.75 11.07
N TYR A 101 -2.02 7.00 10.08
CA TYR A 101 -1.28 5.76 10.32
C TYR A 101 0.24 5.92 10.21
N TYR A 102 0.74 7.10 9.85
CA TYR A 102 2.16 7.27 9.53
C TYR A 102 3.09 6.82 10.64
N ASP A 103 2.86 7.31 11.84
CA ASP A 103 3.71 7.02 12.99
C ASP A 103 3.69 5.52 13.35
N ASP A 104 2.53 4.88 13.26
CA ASP A 104 2.40 3.44 13.51
C ASP A 104 3.07 2.58 12.43
N LEU A 105 3.15 3.07 11.20
CA LEU A 105 3.68 2.30 10.07
C LEU A 105 5.19 2.49 9.88
N PHE A 106 5.70 3.71 10.12
CA PHE A 106 7.07 4.08 9.75
C PHE A 106 7.96 4.46 10.92
N LEU A 107 7.40 4.78 12.10
CA LEU A 107 8.16 5.23 13.27
C LEU A 107 8.13 4.21 14.40
N ASN A 108 6.95 3.73 14.78
CA ASN A 108 6.77 2.89 15.96
C ASN A 108 7.13 1.42 15.71
N GLY A 109 8.44 1.10 15.87
CA GLY A 109 8.92 -0.27 15.74
C GLY A 109 9.04 -0.78 14.30
N PHE A 110 9.20 0.12 13.33
CA PHE A 110 9.61 -0.24 11.98
C PHE A 110 11.13 -0.18 11.86
N ASP A 111 11.74 -1.29 11.45
CA ASP A 111 13.15 -1.34 11.10
C ASP A 111 13.27 -1.27 9.56
N VAL A 112 14.09 -0.34 9.08
CA VAL A 112 14.35 -0.15 7.65
C VAL A 112 14.83 -1.44 6.98
N SER A 113 15.55 -2.31 7.70
CA SER A 113 16.01 -3.61 7.20
C SER A 113 14.87 -4.58 6.83
N GLU A 114 13.66 -4.40 7.41
CA GLU A 114 12.47 -5.18 7.05
C GLU A 114 11.96 -4.87 5.62
N SER A 115 12.35 -3.71 5.05
CA SER A 115 11.84 -3.23 3.76
C SER A 115 12.05 -4.24 2.63
N LEU A 116 13.23 -4.85 2.57
CA LEU A 116 13.56 -5.82 1.54
C LEU A 116 12.70 -7.09 1.65
N GLU A 117 12.49 -7.58 2.87
CA GLU A 117 11.65 -8.76 3.11
C GLU A 117 10.20 -8.50 2.71
N ILE A 118 9.66 -7.33 3.05
CA ILE A 118 8.29 -6.92 2.70
C ILE A 118 8.12 -6.86 1.18
N ILE A 119 9.09 -6.26 0.47
CA ILE A 119 9.06 -6.19 -1.00
C ILE A 119 9.16 -7.59 -1.62
N ASN A 120 9.99 -8.46 -1.09
CA ASN A 120 10.11 -9.83 -1.58
C ASN A 120 8.81 -10.62 -1.36
N LYS A 121 8.15 -10.48 -0.21
CA LYS A 121 6.82 -11.06 0.02
C LYS A 121 5.80 -10.57 -1.01
N TYR A 122 5.82 -9.28 -1.31
CA TYR A 122 4.94 -8.68 -2.33
C TYR A 122 5.21 -9.24 -3.73
N LYS A 123 6.49 -9.27 -4.17
CA LYS A 123 6.88 -9.85 -5.46
C LYS A 123 6.49 -11.31 -5.58
N ASN A 124 6.76 -12.11 -4.54
CA ASN A 124 6.41 -13.53 -4.50
C ASN A 124 4.89 -13.74 -4.52
N SER A 125 4.12 -12.89 -3.85
CA SER A 125 2.65 -12.93 -3.89
C SER A 125 2.10 -12.68 -5.29
N ILE A 126 2.66 -11.71 -6.00
CA ILE A 126 2.29 -11.43 -7.40
C ILE A 126 2.64 -12.65 -8.28
N ALA A 127 3.85 -13.17 -8.17
CA ALA A 127 4.31 -14.33 -8.94
C ALA A 127 3.43 -15.57 -8.68
N ALA A 128 3.04 -15.80 -7.41
CA ALA A 128 2.16 -16.90 -7.04
C ALA A 128 0.81 -16.82 -7.75
N TYR A 129 0.19 -15.63 -7.81
CA TYR A 129 -1.07 -15.46 -8.55
C TYR A 129 -0.89 -15.61 -10.07
N TYR A 130 0.20 -15.14 -10.66
CA TYR A 130 0.45 -15.34 -12.09
C TYR A 130 0.68 -16.80 -12.48
N ASN A 131 1.14 -17.63 -11.54
CA ASN A 131 1.28 -19.06 -11.73
C ASN A 131 -0.03 -19.86 -11.53
N ARG A 132 -1.15 -19.18 -11.21
CA ARG A 132 -2.45 -19.75 -10.97
C ARG A 132 -3.48 -19.28 -12.02
N PRO A 133 -3.54 -19.92 -13.20
CA PRO A 133 -4.46 -19.53 -14.28
C PRO A 133 -5.94 -19.78 -13.93
N ASP A 134 -6.21 -20.53 -12.88
CA ASP A 134 -7.54 -20.85 -12.36
C ASP A 134 -8.14 -19.72 -11.50
N VAL A 135 -7.34 -18.72 -11.12
CA VAL A 135 -7.80 -17.60 -10.30
C VAL A 135 -7.58 -16.26 -11.00
N VAL A 136 -8.50 -15.32 -10.78
CA VAL A 136 -8.38 -13.97 -11.35
C VAL A 136 -7.47 -13.12 -10.50
N PHE A 137 -6.42 -12.55 -11.12
CA PHE A 137 -5.54 -11.58 -10.47
C PHE A 137 -6.30 -10.30 -10.12
N MET A 138 -6.17 -9.86 -8.87
CA MET A 138 -6.65 -8.56 -8.38
C MET A 138 -5.66 -8.01 -7.35
N GLU A 139 -5.40 -6.72 -7.41
CA GLU A 139 -4.44 -6.06 -6.50
C GLU A 139 -4.84 -6.22 -5.02
N GLN A 140 -6.12 -6.16 -4.71
CA GLN A 140 -6.63 -6.35 -3.36
C GLN A 140 -6.26 -7.71 -2.78
N LYS A 141 -6.28 -8.76 -3.60
CA LYS A 141 -5.90 -10.12 -3.20
C LYS A 141 -4.44 -10.19 -2.77
N ILE A 142 -3.56 -9.38 -3.40
CA ILE A 142 -2.15 -9.35 -3.06
C ILE A 142 -1.94 -8.80 -1.64
N TYR A 143 -2.66 -7.76 -1.23
CA TYR A 143 -2.56 -7.26 0.16
C TYR A 143 -2.96 -8.31 1.19
N TYR A 144 -4.02 -9.07 0.90
CA TYR A 144 -4.42 -10.19 1.74
C TYR A 144 -3.37 -11.31 1.76
N LEU A 145 -2.82 -11.67 0.60
CA LEU A 145 -1.82 -12.73 0.52
C LEU A 145 -0.53 -12.35 1.26
N VAL A 146 -0.05 -11.12 1.10
CA VAL A 146 1.12 -10.61 1.84
C VAL A 146 0.87 -10.63 3.35
N TYR A 147 -0.33 -10.21 3.79
CA TYR A 147 -0.76 -10.31 5.19
C TYR A 147 -0.73 -11.76 5.69
N MET A 148 -1.33 -12.70 4.95
CA MET A 148 -1.41 -14.11 5.33
C MET A 148 -0.02 -14.76 5.39
N ILE A 149 0.86 -14.52 4.41
CA ILE A 149 2.25 -15.00 4.40
C ILE A 149 3.02 -14.46 5.60
N SER A 150 2.79 -13.19 5.97
CA SER A 150 3.47 -12.61 7.14
C SER A 150 3.00 -13.23 8.45
N LYS A 151 1.75 -13.65 8.54
CA LYS A 151 1.16 -14.28 9.72
C LYS A 151 1.43 -15.79 9.81
N TYR A 152 1.57 -16.45 8.67
CA TYR A 152 1.77 -17.89 8.54
C TYR A 152 2.93 -18.21 7.58
N PRO A 153 4.18 -17.85 7.93
CA PRO A 153 5.31 -17.90 6.99
C PRO A 153 5.70 -19.33 6.56
N SER A 154 5.34 -20.33 7.36
CA SER A 154 5.60 -21.75 7.05
C SER A 154 4.50 -22.41 6.23
N CYS A 155 3.38 -21.71 5.95
CA CYS A 155 2.29 -22.25 5.17
C CYS A 155 2.60 -22.19 3.67
N ASN A 156 2.19 -23.24 2.94
CA ASN A 156 2.28 -23.23 1.49
C ASN A 156 1.39 -22.10 0.91
N VAL A 157 1.95 -21.32 -0.02
CA VAL A 157 1.27 -20.15 -0.59
C VAL A 157 0.01 -20.52 -1.36
N ASP A 158 -0.03 -21.68 -2.03
CA ASP A 158 -1.22 -22.16 -2.75
C ASP A 158 -2.36 -22.47 -1.80
N ILE A 159 -2.07 -22.98 -0.60
CA ILE A 159 -3.08 -23.18 0.45
C ILE A 159 -3.68 -21.84 0.87
N LEU A 160 -2.84 -20.82 1.06
CA LEU A 160 -3.31 -19.48 1.42
C LEU A 160 -4.16 -18.87 0.31
N ILE A 161 -3.76 -19.00 -0.95
CA ILE A 161 -4.56 -18.56 -2.09
C ILE A 161 -5.92 -19.27 -2.10
N ASN A 162 -5.97 -20.60 -1.94
CA ASN A 162 -7.21 -21.34 -1.93
C ASN A 162 -8.16 -20.88 -0.80
N ILE A 163 -7.63 -20.65 0.41
CA ILE A 163 -8.44 -20.13 1.52
C ILE A 163 -9.02 -18.75 1.18
N LEU A 164 -8.22 -17.87 0.57
CA LEU A 164 -8.71 -16.55 0.17
C LEU A 164 -9.78 -16.63 -0.91
N GLU A 165 -9.60 -17.48 -1.93
CA GLU A 165 -10.59 -17.66 -3.01
C GLU A 165 -11.88 -18.31 -2.50
N GLU A 166 -11.78 -19.29 -1.58
CA GLU A 166 -12.94 -19.88 -0.90
C GLU A 166 -13.73 -18.82 -0.13
N GLU A 167 -13.05 -17.95 0.62
CA GLU A 167 -13.70 -16.85 1.35
C GLU A 167 -14.36 -15.85 0.40
N ILE A 168 -13.68 -15.44 -0.68
CA ILE A 168 -14.24 -14.53 -1.70
C ILE A 168 -15.52 -15.15 -2.31
N SER A 169 -15.50 -16.43 -2.60
CA SER A 169 -16.63 -17.14 -3.22
C SER A 169 -17.82 -17.31 -2.29
N SER A 170 -17.56 -17.55 -1.01
CA SER A 170 -18.59 -17.81 0.02
C SER A 170 -19.16 -16.56 0.65
N PHE A 171 -18.40 -15.46 0.69
CA PHE A 171 -18.82 -14.23 1.36
C PHE A 171 -20.10 -13.65 0.77
N ARG A 172 -21.08 -13.41 1.64
CA ARG A 172 -22.37 -12.78 1.31
C ARG A 172 -22.66 -11.65 2.29
N GLU A 173 -23.21 -10.56 1.79
CA GLU A 173 -23.72 -9.47 2.58
C GLU A 173 -25.20 -9.22 2.22
N GLY A 174 -26.08 -9.85 2.98
CA GLY A 174 -27.53 -9.85 2.69
C GLY A 174 -27.83 -10.49 1.34
N ASP A 175 -28.90 -10.04 0.67
CA ASP A 175 -29.35 -10.55 -0.63
C ASP A 175 -28.61 -9.96 -1.83
N LYS A 176 -27.63 -9.06 -1.59
CA LYS A 176 -26.92 -8.36 -2.68
C LYS A 176 -25.66 -9.10 -3.08
N SER A 177 -25.53 -9.35 -4.38
CA SER A 177 -24.28 -9.79 -4.97
C SER A 177 -23.29 -8.62 -4.99
N LEU A 178 -22.20 -8.74 -4.23
CA LEU A 178 -21.08 -7.79 -4.25
C LEU A 178 -20.02 -8.27 -5.23
N SER A 179 -19.36 -7.33 -5.93
CA SER A 179 -18.13 -7.65 -6.65
C SER A 179 -17.02 -8.03 -5.66
N ASP A 180 -16.07 -8.86 -6.10
CA ASP A 180 -14.98 -9.34 -5.23
C ASP A 180 -14.17 -8.18 -4.62
N ALA A 181 -13.92 -7.11 -5.40
CA ALA A 181 -13.29 -5.90 -4.88
C ALA A 181 -14.09 -5.27 -3.71
N ARG A 182 -15.42 -5.24 -3.80
CA ARG A 182 -16.28 -4.71 -2.74
C ARG A 182 -16.36 -5.62 -1.53
N LYS A 183 -16.25 -6.94 -1.70
CA LYS A 183 -16.16 -7.88 -0.58
C LYS A 183 -14.88 -7.62 0.22
N MET A 184 -13.75 -7.57 -0.46
CA MET A 184 -12.43 -7.45 0.15
C MET A 184 -12.17 -6.14 0.90
N ILE A 185 -12.94 -5.08 0.71
CA ILE A 185 -12.84 -3.84 1.50
C ILE A 185 -13.75 -3.84 2.75
N GLN A 186 -14.45 -4.94 3.02
CA GLN A 186 -15.31 -5.06 4.20
C GLN A 186 -14.53 -5.63 5.38
N VAL A 187 -14.68 -5.01 6.55
CA VAL A 187 -14.10 -5.54 7.80
C VAL A 187 -14.59 -6.96 8.09
N ARG A 188 -15.89 -7.23 7.83
CA ARG A 188 -16.49 -8.57 8.03
C ARG A 188 -15.87 -9.65 7.15
N PHE A 189 -15.45 -9.29 5.93
CA PHE A 189 -14.72 -10.20 5.04
C PHE A 189 -13.37 -10.57 5.67
N ARG A 190 -12.60 -9.59 6.14
CA ARG A 190 -11.33 -9.84 6.82
C ARG A 190 -11.51 -10.71 8.06
N GLU A 191 -12.49 -10.43 8.90
CA GLU A 191 -12.79 -11.22 10.10
C GLU A 191 -13.17 -12.66 9.76
N GLY A 192 -13.98 -12.88 8.71
CA GLY A 192 -14.32 -14.20 8.18
C GLY A 192 -13.08 -14.95 7.69
N LEU A 193 -12.23 -14.30 6.90
CA LEU A 193 -10.97 -14.87 6.45
C LEU A 193 -10.04 -15.25 7.61
N GLU A 194 -9.93 -14.42 8.63
CA GLU A 194 -9.12 -14.73 9.81
C GLU A 194 -9.64 -15.94 10.58
N PHE A 195 -10.94 -16.08 10.66
CA PHE A 195 -11.56 -17.25 11.27
C PHE A 195 -11.27 -18.54 10.45
N SER A 196 -11.47 -18.49 9.14
CA SER A 196 -11.18 -19.59 8.20
C SER A 196 -9.69 -20.00 8.26
N LEU A 197 -8.77 -19.03 8.30
CA LEU A 197 -7.35 -19.26 8.45
C LEU A 197 -7.02 -20.00 9.76
N LYS A 198 -7.55 -19.54 10.89
CA LYS A 198 -7.32 -20.18 12.20
C LYS A 198 -7.78 -21.64 12.20
N GLN A 199 -8.95 -21.93 11.64
CA GLN A 199 -9.47 -23.29 11.57
C GLN A 199 -8.60 -24.20 10.68
N LYS A 200 -8.23 -23.73 9.49
CA LYS A 200 -7.39 -24.49 8.55
C LYS A 200 -5.98 -24.74 9.14
N MET A 201 -5.37 -23.73 9.75
CA MET A 201 -4.04 -23.91 10.36
C MET A 201 -4.08 -24.89 11.54
N ALA A 202 -5.14 -24.88 12.35
CA ALA A 202 -5.31 -25.87 13.43
C ALA A 202 -5.50 -27.32 12.91
N SER A 203 -5.98 -27.49 11.67
CA SER A 203 -6.14 -28.82 11.06
C SER A 203 -4.89 -29.34 10.34
N LEU A 204 -3.90 -28.49 10.09
CA LEU A 204 -2.65 -28.81 9.40
C LEU A 204 -1.48 -29.08 10.37
N GLY A 205 -1.61 -28.70 11.64
CA GLY A 205 -0.62 -28.93 12.71
C GLY A 205 -1.03 -30.03 13.63
#